data_91220f48252364f48e83d4bbc5519ef7
#
_entry.id   91220f48252364f48e83d4bbc5519ef7
#
_cell.length_a   1.000
_cell.length_b   1.000
_cell.length_c   1.000
_cell.angle_alpha   90.00
_cell.angle_beta   90.00
_cell.angle_gamma   90.00
#
_symmetry.space_group_name_H-M   'P 1'
#
loop_
_entity.id
_entity.type
_entity.pdbx_description
1 polymer ?
#
loop_
_entity_poly.entity_id
_entity_poly.type
_entity_poly.pdbx_seq_one_letter_code
_entity_poly.pdbx_strand_id
1 'polypeptide(L)'
;MKGAVLALCFFVLFPPSLPAQTQKPLLLGLASISGGIETLYVTKKIGAFKRNGQDVDFLLLQGGSQALQVLLSGEIKLISGGGGTAAQRARFKGAGNVIVATYTPTMPYSLYVNGKIQDAKKLKGAKIAISRFGSSSDFAARFMVSRLGLDPAKDVTIMQIGNQRERMSALLSGSVDGSVVDAPNTLIARQQGFLELADASKLGLTYPHNNIATTDRFIREEPQAVFGFLRAFVEGIAFYRTHKTESIQMIKEFLRVSDNAIAEEAYDYYSRITPAKPYPSTDGVRGVLEEIAVSEPAIKTAKAEQFIDGTFITKLDQSGFIDGLYKKK
;
A
#
# COMPACT_ATOMS: atom_id res chain seq x y z
N MET A 1 -6.20 3.35 89.00
CA MET A 1 -5.33 2.98 87.85
C MET A 1 -6.20 2.97 86.56
N LYS A 2 -6.08 3.98 85.73
CA LYS A 2 -6.85 4.08 84.42
C LYS A 2 -5.87 3.84 83.30
N GLY A 3 -6.01 2.69 82.58
CA GLY A 3 -5.21 2.34 81.45
C GLY A 3 -5.78 3.02 80.17
N ALA A 4 -4.95 3.82 79.53
CA ALA A 4 -5.28 4.41 78.23
C ALA A 4 -4.86 3.41 77.12
N VAL A 5 -5.83 3.00 76.31
CA VAL A 5 -5.59 2.19 75.08
C VAL A 5 -5.30 3.15 73.92
N LEU A 6 -4.07 3.11 73.38
CA LEU A 6 -3.61 3.88 72.27
C LEU A 6 -4.03 3.12 70.95
N ALA A 7 -5.01 3.62 70.23
CA ALA A 7 -5.39 3.07 68.95
C ALA A 7 -4.45 3.59 67.84
N LEU A 8 -3.63 2.70 67.29
CA LEU A 8 -2.73 2.99 66.17
C LEU A 8 -3.49 2.88 64.87
N CYS A 9 -3.87 4.03 64.24
CA CYS A 9 -4.48 4.06 62.93
C CYS A 9 -3.37 3.89 61.87
N PHE A 10 -3.38 2.75 61.17
CA PHE A 10 -2.54 2.52 60.00
C PHE A 10 -3.17 3.24 58.79
N PHE A 11 -2.58 4.34 58.36
CA PHE A 11 -2.93 5.02 57.11
C PHE A 11 -2.26 4.25 55.95
N VAL A 12 -3.05 3.46 55.22
CA VAL A 12 -2.61 2.84 53.96
C VAL A 12 -2.63 3.91 52.88
N LEU A 13 -1.44 4.46 52.55
CA LEU A 13 -1.24 5.37 51.41
C LEU A 13 -1.31 4.53 50.13
N PHE A 14 -2.45 4.58 49.46
CA PHE A 14 -2.56 4.13 48.05
C PHE A 14 -1.76 5.11 47.20
N PRO A 15 -0.75 4.64 46.42
CA PRO A 15 -0.10 5.52 45.44
C PRO A 15 -1.14 5.99 44.39
N PRO A 16 -1.11 7.28 44.02
CA PRO A 16 -2.01 7.78 42.97
C PRO A 16 -1.70 6.99 41.68
N SER A 17 -2.73 6.34 41.14
CA SER A 17 -2.64 5.75 39.78
C SER A 17 -2.33 6.88 38.79
N LEU A 18 -1.12 6.89 38.27
CA LEU A 18 -0.74 7.76 37.16
C LEU A 18 -1.74 7.53 35.99
N PRO A 19 -2.33 8.59 35.42
CA PRO A 19 -3.18 8.42 34.27
C PRO A 19 -2.37 7.71 33.17
N ALA A 20 -2.93 6.63 32.64
CA ALA A 20 -2.34 5.90 31.51
C ALA A 20 -2.09 6.93 30.42
N GLN A 21 -0.82 7.14 30.06
CA GLN A 21 -0.42 8.02 28.99
C GLN A 21 -1.08 7.48 27.73
N THR A 22 -2.07 8.20 27.16
CA THR A 22 -2.72 7.82 25.92
C THR A 22 -1.66 7.80 24.83
N GLN A 23 -1.21 6.61 24.49
CA GLN A 23 -0.20 6.42 23.45
C GLN A 23 -0.77 6.97 22.14
N LYS A 24 -0.03 7.90 21.51
CA LYS A 24 -0.46 8.47 20.23
C LYS A 24 -0.65 7.35 19.20
N PRO A 25 -1.70 7.42 18.38
CA PRO A 25 -1.92 6.42 17.34
C PRO A 25 -0.71 6.28 16.42
N LEU A 26 -0.41 5.06 16.02
CA LEU A 26 0.58 4.76 14.99
C LEU A 26 0.03 5.21 13.64
N LEU A 27 0.63 6.25 13.04
CA LEU A 27 0.18 6.76 11.75
C LEU A 27 0.71 5.87 10.62
N LEU A 28 -0.22 5.33 9.81
CA LEU A 28 0.05 4.62 8.58
C LEU A 28 -0.25 5.53 7.38
N GLY A 29 0.78 5.89 6.63
CA GLY A 29 0.62 6.65 5.38
C GLY A 29 0.07 5.77 4.26
N LEU A 30 -1.04 6.18 3.67
CA LEU A 30 -1.64 5.55 2.50
C LEU A 30 -1.28 6.35 1.24
N ALA A 31 -0.61 5.72 0.27
CA ALA A 31 -0.20 6.39 -0.97
C ALA A 31 -1.39 6.73 -1.90
N SER A 32 -2.55 6.11 -1.69
CA SER A 32 -3.78 6.39 -2.43
C SER A 32 -5.00 5.86 -1.67
N ILE A 33 -6.20 6.26 -2.12
CA ILE A 33 -7.44 5.52 -1.84
C ILE A 33 -7.78 4.79 -3.14
N SER A 34 -7.42 3.51 -3.21
CA SER A 34 -7.63 2.65 -4.37
C SER A 34 -7.80 1.21 -3.93
N GLY A 35 -8.12 0.35 -4.86
CA GLY A 35 -8.24 -1.06 -4.58
C GLY A 35 -6.97 -1.69 -4.04
N GLY A 36 -7.12 -2.75 -3.25
CA GLY A 36 -6.04 -3.42 -2.52
C GLY A 36 -5.72 -2.80 -1.17
N ILE A 37 -5.74 -1.48 -1.05
CA ILE A 37 -5.49 -0.78 0.25
C ILE A 37 -6.66 -0.97 1.22
N GLU A 38 -7.86 -1.25 0.73
CA GLU A 38 -9.04 -1.56 1.55
C GLU A 38 -8.82 -2.71 2.53
N THR A 39 -7.88 -3.62 2.25
CA THR A 39 -7.49 -4.69 3.20
C THR A 39 -7.01 -4.12 4.54
N LEU A 40 -6.31 -2.98 4.53
CA LEU A 40 -5.91 -2.25 5.74
C LEU A 40 -7.10 -1.62 6.46
N TYR A 41 -8.06 -1.09 5.70
CA TYR A 41 -9.31 -0.57 6.26
C TYR A 41 -10.12 -1.69 6.92
N VAL A 42 -10.26 -2.84 6.27
CA VAL A 42 -10.88 -4.04 6.85
C VAL A 42 -10.18 -4.44 8.15
N THR A 43 -8.84 -4.48 8.18
CA THR A 43 -8.05 -4.78 9.38
C THR A 43 -8.41 -3.85 10.54
N LYS A 44 -8.54 -2.54 10.27
CA LYS A 44 -8.95 -1.55 11.27
C LYS A 44 -10.39 -1.77 11.73
N LYS A 45 -11.32 -1.97 10.80
CA LYS A 45 -12.76 -2.12 11.06
C LYS A 45 -13.09 -3.35 11.91
N ILE A 46 -12.42 -4.48 11.66
CA ILE A 46 -12.59 -5.68 12.49
C ILE A 46 -11.88 -5.59 13.84
N GLY A 47 -11.24 -4.46 14.15
CA GLY A 47 -10.54 -4.22 15.42
C GLY A 47 -9.24 -5.01 15.59
N ALA A 48 -8.68 -5.59 14.51
CA ALA A 48 -7.48 -6.43 14.60
C ALA A 48 -6.26 -5.65 15.10
N PHE A 49 -6.07 -4.39 14.70
CA PHE A 49 -4.98 -3.58 15.21
C PHE A 49 -5.04 -3.45 16.73
N LYS A 50 -6.20 -3.08 17.30
CA LYS A 50 -6.38 -2.92 18.75
C LYS A 50 -6.15 -4.23 19.52
N ARG A 51 -6.65 -5.37 19.00
CA ARG A 51 -6.42 -6.68 19.62
C ARG A 51 -4.93 -7.07 19.65
N ASN A 52 -4.14 -6.52 18.74
CA ASN A 52 -2.68 -6.76 18.68
C ASN A 52 -1.87 -5.61 19.27
N GLY A 53 -2.47 -4.80 20.16
CA GLY A 53 -1.79 -3.76 20.91
C GLY A 53 -1.41 -2.52 20.10
N GLN A 54 -2.05 -2.30 18.94
CA GLN A 54 -1.78 -1.17 18.06
C GLN A 54 -3.02 -0.28 17.93
N ASP A 55 -2.88 1.01 18.17
CA ASP A 55 -3.87 2.00 17.74
C ASP A 55 -3.37 2.63 16.43
N VAL A 56 -4.07 2.40 15.32
CA VAL A 56 -3.61 2.79 13.98
C VAL A 56 -4.56 3.79 13.36
N ASP A 57 -4.01 4.94 12.94
CA ASP A 57 -4.72 5.91 12.12
C ASP A 57 -4.11 6.03 10.72
N PHE A 58 -4.95 6.43 9.75
CA PHE A 58 -4.56 6.54 8.35
C PHE A 58 -4.33 8.00 7.96
N LEU A 59 -3.19 8.24 7.30
CA LEU A 59 -2.86 9.52 6.68
C LEU A 59 -2.82 9.35 5.16
N LEU A 60 -3.74 10.00 4.45
CA LEU A 60 -3.75 9.97 2.99
C LEU A 60 -2.67 10.88 2.40
N LEU A 61 -1.90 10.35 1.47
CA LEU A 61 -0.80 11.02 0.78
C LEU A 61 -1.00 10.98 -0.74
N GLN A 62 -0.31 11.87 -1.45
CA GLN A 62 -0.45 12.06 -2.91
C GLN A 62 0.50 11.13 -3.70
N GLY A 63 0.45 9.81 -3.42
CA GLY A 63 1.26 8.81 -4.09
C GLY A 63 2.49 8.35 -3.31
N GLY A 64 3.11 7.26 -3.77
CA GLY A 64 4.19 6.57 -3.07
C GLY A 64 5.45 7.42 -2.84
N SER A 65 5.77 8.36 -3.75
CA SER A 65 6.95 9.22 -3.58
C SER A 65 6.78 10.19 -2.40
N GLN A 66 5.57 10.76 -2.20
CA GLN A 66 5.30 11.59 -1.03
C GLN A 66 5.26 10.75 0.25
N ALA A 67 4.66 9.56 0.18
CA ALA A 67 4.62 8.63 1.32
C ALA A 67 6.04 8.29 1.80
N LEU A 68 6.96 8.03 0.86
CA LEU A 68 8.37 7.80 1.16
C LEU A 68 9.02 9.02 1.85
N GLN A 69 8.77 10.23 1.36
CA GLN A 69 9.34 11.45 1.96
C GLN A 69 8.90 11.61 3.42
N VAL A 70 7.60 11.44 3.70
CA VAL A 70 7.04 11.56 5.06
C VAL A 70 7.51 10.39 5.97
N LEU A 71 7.74 9.19 5.41
CA LEU A 71 8.36 8.09 6.15
C LEU A 71 9.81 8.41 6.54
N LEU A 72 10.60 8.92 5.59
CA LEU A 72 12.02 9.22 5.82
C LEU A 72 12.24 10.44 6.72
N SER A 73 11.29 11.40 6.77
CA SER A 73 11.30 12.48 7.76
C SER A 73 11.06 11.99 9.19
N GLY A 74 10.47 10.79 9.35
CA GLY A 74 10.14 10.21 10.65
C GLY A 74 8.80 10.66 11.24
N GLU A 75 8.03 11.49 10.51
CA GLU A 75 6.69 11.93 10.93
C GLU A 75 5.70 10.76 11.03
N ILE A 76 5.83 9.79 10.11
CA ILE A 76 5.11 8.52 10.16
C ILE A 76 6.09 7.34 10.24
N LYS A 77 5.60 6.20 10.72
CA LYS A 77 6.45 5.02 10.97
C LYS A 77 6.24 3.90 9.94
N LEU A 78 5.07 3.88 9.32
CA LEU A 78 4.67 2.88 8.35
C LEU A 78 4.00 3.54 7.15
N ILE A 79 4.21 2.99 5.96
CA ILE A 79 3.49 3.38 4.74
C ILE A 79 2.94 2.15 4.01
N SER A 80 1.85 2.35 3.30
CA SER A 80 1.35 1.42 2.29
C SER A 80 1.50 2.02 0.90
N GLY A 81 2.08 1.25 -0.05
CA GLY A 81 2.28 1.67 -1.42
C GLY A 81 3.63 2.30 -1.73
N GLY A 82 4.68 1.98 -0.94
CA GLY A 82 6.05 2.49 -1.10
C GLY A 82 6.92 1.75 -2.12
N GLY A 83 6.33 0.94 -3.03
CA GLY A 83 7.09 0.08 -3.96
C GLY A 83 7.63 0.76 -5.23
N GLY A 84 7.44 2.08 -5.40
CA GLY A 84 7.86 2.80 -6.59
C GLY A 84 9.38 2.94 -6.74
N THR A 85 9.82 3.36 -7.94
CA THR A 85 11.24 3.53 -8.27
C THR A 85 11.95 4.53 -7.36
N ALA A 86 11.24 5.55 -6.84
CA ALA A 86 11.80 6.51 -5.89
C ALA A 86 12.26 5.82 -4.59
N ALA A 87 11.48 4.86 -4.07
CA ALA A 87 11.82 4.12 -2.86
C ALA A 87 13.06 3.22 -3.06
N GLN A 88 13.13 2.55 -4.23
CA GLN A 88 14.28 1.70 -4.55
C GLN A 88 15.55 2.55 -4.73
N ARG A 89 15.48 3.67 -5.45
CA ARG A 89 16.59 4.59 -5.59
C ARG A 89 17.06 5.17 -4.25
N ALA A 90 16.13 5.55 -3.38
CA ALA A 90 16.46 6.07 -2.05
C ALA A 90 17.20 5.00 -1.22
N ARG A 91 16.70 3.76 -1.18
CA ARG A 91 17.35 2.66 -0.46
C ARG A 91 18.73 2.37 -1.02
N PHE A 92 18.89 2.31 -2.34
CA PHE A 92 20.19 2.12 -2.99
C PHE A 92 21.20 3.21 -2.61
N LYS A 93 20.74 4.45 -2.41
CA LYS A 93 21.55 5.58 -1.95
C LYS A 93 21.74 5.63 -0.43
N GLY A 94 21.35 4.60 0.30
CA GLY A 94 21.58 4.48 1.74
C GLY A 94 20.43 4.96 2.62
N ALA A 95 19.27 5.29 2.06
CA ALA A 95 18.10 5.58 2.89
C ALA A 95 17.62 4.34 3.64
N GLY A 96 17.04 4.55 4.84
CA GLY A 96 16.67 3.46 5.74
C GLY A 96 15.33 2.79 5.44
N ASN A 97 14.65 3.08 4.34
CA ASN A 97 13.35 2.49 4.01
C ASN A 97 13.49 1.02 3.60
N VAL A 98 12.59 0.16 4.10
CA VAL A 98 12.59 -1.28 3.86
C VAL A 98 11.16 -1.82 3.76
N ILE A 99 10.91 -2.76 2.85
CA ILE A 99 9.61 -3.42 2.68
C ILE A 99 9.54 -4.60 3.64
N VAL A 100 8.49 -4.66 4.49
CA VAL A 100 8.29 -5.73 5.48
C VAL A 100 7.14 -6.67 5.15
N ALA A 101 6.26 -6.29 4.23
CA ALA A 101 5.22 -7.17 3.66
C ALA A 101 4.83 -6.70 2.26
N THR A 102 4.44 -7.63 1.38
CA THR A 102 3.85 -7.33 0.06
C THR A 102 2.52 -8.07 -0.06
N TYR A 103 1.43 -7.32 -0.26
CA TYR A 103 0.08 -7.88 -0.36
C TYR A 103 -0.58 -7.67 -1.73
N THR A 104 0.09 -6.95 -2.64
CA THR A 104 -0.21 -6.94 -4.08
C THR A 104 1.11 -7.11 -4.84
N PRO A 105 1.52 -8.37 -5.12
CA PRO A 105 2.83 -8.68 -5.70
C PRO A 105 2.86 -8.55 -7.23
N THR A 106 1.92 -7.82 -7.82
CA THR A 106 1.81 -7.56 -9.25
C THR A 106 1.51 -6.09 -9.52
N MET A 107 1.66 -5.64 -10.77
CA MET A 107 1.30 -4.30 -11.20
C MET A 107 -0.16 -4.27 -11.65
N PRO A 108 -1.12 -3.77 -10.83
CA PRO A 108 -2.57 -3.86 -11.13
C PRO A 108 -3.08 -2.71 -12.03
N TYR A 109 -2.17 -1.98 -12.67
CA TYR A 109 -2.53 -0.80 -13.46
C TYR A 109 -2.82 -1.13 -14.90
N SER A 110 -3.89 -0.48 -15.43
CA SER A 110 -4.15 -0.37 -16.86
C SER A 110 -4.04 1.08 -17.32
N LEU A 111 -3.63 1.28 -18.56
CA LEU A 111 -3.64 2.56 -19.25
C LEU A 111 -4.97 2.71 -19.99
N TYR A 112 -5.85 3.56 -19.47
CA TYR A 112 -7.09 3.95 -20.13
C TYR A 112 -6.91 5.27 -20.87
N VAL A 113 -7.46 5.35 -22.08
CA VAL A 113 -7.34 6.52 -22.97
C VAL A 113 -8.70 6.94 -23.53
N ASN A 114 -8.81 8.20 -23.94
CA ASN A 114 -10.01 8.71 -24.61
C ASN A 114 -10.21 8.06 -25.99
N GLY A 115 -11.43 8.09 -26.51
CA GLY A 115 -11.81 7.41 -27.75
C GLY A 115 -11.11 7.91 -29.01
N LYS A 116 -10.32 8.99 -28.97
CA LYS A 116 -9.50 9.46 -30.09
C LYS A 116 -8.25 8.61 -30.26
N ILE A 117 -7.78 7.96 -29.19
CA ILE A 117 -6.60 7.10 -29.17
C ILE A 117 -7.07 5.64 -29.26
N GLN A 118 -7.06 5.08 -30.46
CA GLN A 118 -7.56 3.73 -30.73
C GLN A 118 -6.46 2.67 -30.80
N ASP A 119 -5.22 3.10 -30.90
CA ASP A 119 -4.02 2.24 -30.96
C ASP A 119 -2.78 2.96 -30.44
N ALA A 120 -1.68 2.20 -30.29
CA ALA A 120 -0.42 2.71 -29.77
C ALA A 120 0.16 3.88 -30.60
N LYS A 121 -0.04 3.89 -31.92
CA LYS A 121 0.53 4.95 -32.80
C LYS A 121 -0.10 6.30 -32.50
N LYS A 122 -1.41 6.30 -32.19
CA LYS A 122 -2.17 7.52 -31.82
C LYS A 122 -1.88 8.03 -30.41
N LEU A 123 -1.11 7.26 -29.61
CA LEU A 123 -0.68 7.70 -28.27
C LEU A 123 0.41 8.78 -28.35
N LYS A 124 1.07 8.99 -29.52
CA LYS A 124 2.09 10.04 -29.65
C LYS A 124 1.50 11.42 -29.40
N GLY A 125 2.20 12.20 -28.56
CA GLY A 125 1.77 13.53 -28.12
C GLY A 125 0.72 13.54 -27.01
N ALA A 126 0.20 12.37 -26.60
CA ALA A 126 -0.84 12.28 -25.59
C ALA A 126 -0.33 12.67 -24.19
N LYS A 127 -1.22 13.29 -23.42
CA LYS A 127 -1.02 13.62 -21.98
C LYS A 127 -1.51 12.46 -21.13
N ILE A 128 -0.62 11.85 -20.37
CA ILE A 128 -0.91 10.68 -19.50
C ILE A 128 -0.81 11.09 -18.03
N ALA A 129 -1.91 10.93 -17.28
CA ALA A 129 -1.98 11.26 -15.87
C ALA A 129 -1.35 10.17 -14.99
N ILE A 130 -0.49 10.61 -14.07
CA ILE A 130 0.10 9.81 -13.00
C ILE A 130 -0.09 10.50 -11.65
N SER A 131 0.22 9.81 -10.53
CA SER A 131 0.17 10.45 -9.20
C SER A 131 1.34 11.43 -9.01
N ARG A 132 2.56 10.92 -8.99
CA ARG A 132 3.80 11.70 -8.87
C ARG A 132 4.92 10.98 -9.60
N PHE A 133 5.94 11.73 -10.04
CA PHE A 133 7.15 11.12 -10.61
C PHE A 133 7.83 10.21 -9.58
N GLY A 134 8.33 9.07 -10.04
CA GLY A 134 8.94 8.02 -9.23
C GLY A 134 7.95 7.15 -8.43
N SER A 135 6.63 7.40 -8.53
CA SER A 135 5.61 6.52 -7.95
C SER A 135 5.36 5.27 -8.79
N SER A 136 4.57 4.33 -8.26
CA SER A 136 4.16 3.13 -9.01
C SER A 136 3.35 3.46 -10.28
N SER A 137 2.55 4.54 -10.27
CA SER A 137 1.80 4.96 -11.47
C SER A 137 2.68 5.59 -12.54
N ASP A 138 3.76 6.30 -12.17
CA ASP A 138 4.75 6.79 -13.13
C ASP A 138 5.51 5.63 -13.77
N PHE A 139 5.96 4.69 -12.92
CA PHE A 139 6.59 3.47 -13.41
C PHE A 139 5.67 2.71 -14.38
N ALA A 140 4.41 2.47 -14.02
CA ALA A 140 3.45 1.75 -14.84
C ALA A 140 3.17 2.47 -16.17
N ALA A 141 3.02 3.80 -16.17
CA ALA A 141 2.83 4.59 -17.38
C ALA A 141 4.00 4.41 -18.34
N ARG A 142 5.23 4.61 -17.86
CA ARG A 142 6.43 4.48 -18.68
C ARG A 142 6.63 3.05 -19.18
N PHE A 143 6.43 2.07 -18.33
CA PHE A 143 6.53 0.65 -18.67
C PHE A 143 5.52 0.28 -19.79
N MET A 144 4.26 0.64 -19.63
CA MET A 144 3.25 0.34 -20.65
C MET A 144 3.50 1.06 -21.95
N VAL A 145 3.88 2.35 -21.92
CA VAL A 145 4.23 3.12 -23.12
C VAL A 145 5.41 2.49 -23.85
N SER A 146 6.44 2.07 -23.12
CA SER A 146 7.60 1.37 -23.70
C SER A 146 7.20 0.02 -24.34
N ARG A 147 6.32 -0.76 -23.67
CA ARG A 147 5.82 -2.04 -24.21
C ARG A 147 4.92 -1.87 -25.45
N LEU A 148 4.33 -0.69 -25.62
CA LEU A 148 3.61 -0.30 -26.83
C LEU A 148 4.53 0.18 -27.97
N GLY A 149 5.86 0.14 -27.79
CA GLY A 149 6.86 0.48 -28.81
C GLY A 149 7.12 1.99 -28.91
N LEU A 150 6.79 2.78 -27.88
CA LEU A 150 7.01 4.22 -27.82
C LEU A 150 8.06 4.58 -26.77
N ASP A 151 8.75 5.73 -26.98
CA ASP A 151 9.66 6.30 -25.99
C ASP A 151 8.85 7.13 -24.96
N PRO A 152 8.76 6.67 -23.69
CA PRO A 152 7.96 7.37 -22.67
C PRO A 152 8.53 8.76 -22.29
N ALA A 153 9.74 9.09 -22.72
CA ALA A 153 10.34 10.39 -22.47
C ALA A 153 10.13 11.39 -23.61
N LYS A 154 9.82 10.90 -24.83
CA LYS A 154 9.73 11.73 -26.04
C LYS A 154 8.37 11.70 -26.68
N ASP A 155 7.72 10.51 -26.69
CA ASP A 155 6.51 10.30 -27.47
C ASP A 155 5.22 10.66 -26.72
N VAL A 156 5.26 10.84 -25.41
CA VAL A 156 4.11 11.21 -24.58
C VAL A 156 4.46 12.28 -23.55
N THR A 157 3.46 12.98 -23.03
CA THR A 157 3.63 13.92 -21.91
C THR A 157 3.10 13.30 -20.64
N ILE A 158 3.97 12.94 -19.71
CA ILE A 158 3.58 12.44 -18.38
C ILE A 158 3.25 13.62 -17.46
N MET A 159 2.04 13.63 -16.88
CA MET A 159 1.53 14.70 -16.03
C MET A 159 1.25 14.25 -14.60
N GLN A 160 1.81 14.95 -13.62
CA GLN A 160 1.48 14.74 -12.20
C GLN A 160 0.13 15.39 -11.90
N ILE A 161 -0.90 14.56 -11.70
CA ILE A 161 -2.26 15.02 -11.37
C ILE A 161 -2.60 14.75 -9.90
N GLY A 162 -2.10 13.64 -9.33
CA GLY A 162 -2.38 13.28 -7.95
C GLY A 162 -2.98 11.88 -7.78
N ASN A 163 -3.85 11.71 -6.77
CA ASN A 163 -4.46 10.41 -6.46
C ASN A 163 -5.37 9.90 -7.57
N GLN A 164 -5.85 8.66 -7.46
CA GLN A 164 -6.66 8.02 -8.50
C GLN A 164 -7.95 8.77 -8.82
N ARG A 165 -8.61 9.36 -7.82
CA ARG A 165 -9.86 10.12 -8.03
C ARG A 165 -9.58 11.37 -8.87
N GLU A 166 -8.51 12.10 -8.57
CA GLU A 166 -8.09 13.29 -9.33
C GLU A 166 -7.73 12.92 -10.76
N ARG A 167 -7.01 11.80 -10.97
CA ARG A 167 -6.66 11.32 -12.31
C ARG A 167 -7.89 10.90 -13.13
N MET A 168 -8.85 10.21 -12.49
CA MET A 168 -10.13 9.89 -13.16
C MET A 168 -10.91 11.14 -13.51
N SER A 169 -10.96 12.14 -12.63
CA SER A 169 -11.62 13.43 -12.95
C SER A 169 -10.94 14.14 -14.11
N ALA A 170 -9.61 14.14 -14.18
CA ALA A 170 -8.86 14.73 -15.30
C ALA A 170 -9.11 13.99 -16.62
N LEU A 171 -9.23 12.67 -16.60
CA LEU A 171 -9.57 11.85 -17.78
C LEU A 171 -11.01 12.12 -18.24
N LEU A 172 -11.96 12.15 -17.32
CA LEU A 172 -13.39 12.42 -17.59
C LEU A 172 -13.61 13.83 -18.18
N SER A 173 -12.88 14.84 -17.69
CA SER A 173 -12.96 16.22 -18.19
C SER A 173 -12.22 16.44 -19.50
N GLY A 174 -11.42 15.46 -19.99
CA GLY A 174 -10.57 15.61 -21.17
C GLY A 174 -9.34 16.49 -20.94
N SER A 175 -9.00 16.81 -19.70
CA SER A 175 -7.75 17.58 -19.36
C SER A 175 -6.49 16.77 -19.65
N VAL A 176 -6.62 15.44 -19.66
CA VAL A 176 -5.59 14.48 -20.08
C VAL A 176 -6.20 13.51 -21.09
N ASP A 177 -5.36 12.92 -21.95
CA ASP A 177 -5.78 11.98 -22.99
C ASP A 177 -5.81 10.53 -22.47
N GLY A 178 -5.03 10.23 -21.44
CA GLY A 178 -4.96 8.93 -20.81
C GLY A 178 -4.66 9.01 -19.33
N SER A 179 -4.97 7.93 -18.61
CA SER A 179 -4.69 7.80 -17.19
C SER A 179 -4.33 6.36 -16.83
N VAL A 180 -3.39 6.21 -15.92
CA VAL A 180 -3.04 4.92 -15.30
C VAL A 180 -3.94 4.70 -14.10
N VAL A 181 -4.78 3.69 -14.14
CA VAL A 181 -5.77 3.37 -13.10
C VAL A 181 -5.78 1.88 -12.77
N ASP A 182 -6.26 1.53 -11.58
CA ASP A 182 -6.50 0.16 -11.14
C ASP A 182 -7.97 -0.03 -10.73
N ALA A 183 -8.35 -1.26 -10.39
CA ALA A 183 -9.68 -1.55 -9.89
C ALA A 183 -9.97 -0.78 -8.57
N PRO A 184 -11.17 -0.24 -8.40
CA PRO A 184 -12.34 -0.35 -9.30
C PRO A 184 -12.42 0.73 -10.40
N ASN A 185 -11.44 1.65 -10.52
CA ASN A 185 -11.51 2.73 -11.50
C ASN A 185 -11.43 2.21 -12.96
N THR A 186 -10.88 1.01 -13.16
CA THR A 186 -10.95 0.31 -14.45
C THR A 186 -12.39 0.04 -14.87
N LEU A 187 -13.28 -0.36 -13.95
CA LEU A 187 -14.71 -0.53 -14.23
C LEU A 187 -15.35 0.82 -14.59
N ILE A 188 -15.07 1.86 -13.81
CA ILE A 188 -15.60 3.21 -14.06
C ILE A 188 -15.15 3.70 -15.45
N ALA A 189 -13.87 3.54 -15.79
CA ALA A 189 -13.34 3.93 -17.10
C ALA A 189 -14.05 3.19 -18.25
N ARG A 190 -14.26 1.87 -18.13
CA ARG A 190 -15.00 1.08 -19.13
C ARG A 190 -16.45 1.56 -19.28
N GLN A 191 -17.15 1.81 -18.17
CA GLN A 191 -18.55 2.31 -18.19
C GLN A 191 -18.67 3.68 -18.84
N GLN A 192 -17.62 4.50 -18.77
CA GLN A 192 -17.55 5.83 -19.41
C GLN A 192 -17.04 5.79 -20.86
N GLY A 193 -16.81 4.59 -21.41
CA GLY A 193 -16.43 4.41 -22.81
C GLY A 193 -14.95 4.68 -23.11
N PHE A 194 -14.08 4.76 -22.07
CA PHE A 194 -12.63 4.83 -22.29
C PHE A 194 -12.08 3.47 -22.73
N LEU A 195 -11.07 3.51 -23.61
CA LEU A 195 -10.40 2.33 -24.13
C LEU A 195 -9.25 1.90 -23.21
N GLU A 196 -9.21 0.63 -22.83
CA GLU A 196 -8.03 0.02 -22.22
C GLU A 196 -6.97 -0.25 -23.31
N LEU A 197 -5.92 0.56 -23.33
CA LEU A 197 -4.85 0.45 -24.34
C LEU A 197 -3.78 -0.56 -23.91
N ALA A 198 -3.52 -0.69 -22.61
CA ALA A 198 -2.58 -1.66 -22.06
C ALA A 198 -2.97 -2.03 -20.62
N ASP A 199 -2.67 -3.28 -20.24
CA ASP A 199 -2.83 -3.82 -18.89
C ASP A 199 -1.47 -4.35 -18.42
N ALA A 200 -0.86 -3.66 -17.46
CA ALA A 200 0.48 -4.00 -16.96
C ALA A 200 0.55 -5.38 -16.30
N SER A 201 -0.56 -5.88 -15.74
CA SER A 201 -0.62 -7.21 -15.14
C SER A 201 -0.43 -8.35 -16.14
N LYS A 202 -0.75 -8.09 -17.42
CA LYS A 202 -0.59 -9.04 -18.53
C LYS A 202 0.78 -8.96 -19.22
N LEU A 203 1.62 -7.99 -18.85
CA LEU A 203 2.91 -7.76 -19.49
C LEU A 203 4.09 -8.48 -18.79
N GLY A 204 3.79 -9.42 -17.89
CA GLY A 204 4.78 -10.33 -17.27
C GLY A 204 5.67 -9.68 -16.22
N LEU A 205 5.29 -8.52 -15.66
CA LEU A 205 6.05 -7.83 -14.63
C LEU A 205 5.60 -8.23 -13.23
N THR A 206 6.51 -8.78 -12.43
CA THR A 206 6.36 -8.85 -10.96
C THR A 206 6.70 -7.49 -10.35
N TYR A 207 5.85 -7.01 -9.45
CA TYR A 207 6.05 -5.67 -8.87
C TYR A 207 5.48 -5.61 -7.44
N PRO A 208 6.20 -5.07 -6.45
CA PRO A 208 5.70 -4.97 -5.07
C PRO A 208 4.78 -3.76 -4.92
N HIS A 209 3.58 -3.81 -5.55
CA HIS A 209 2.69 -2.66 -5.70
C HIS A 209 2.17 -2.17 -4.36
N ASN A 210 1.26 -2.92 -3.72
CA ASN A 210 0.86 -2.64 -2.37
C ASN A 210 1.73 -3.46 -1.42
N ASN A 211 2.47 -2.73 -0.62
CA ASN A 211 3.38 -3.28 0.38
C ASN A 211 3.28 -2.45 1.65
N ILE A 212 3.74 -3.02 2.75
CA ILE A 212 4.02 -2.29 3.98
C ILE A 212 5.51 -2.02 4.01
N ALA A 213 5.87 -0.75 4.08
CA ALA A 213 7.26 -0.35 4.26
C ALA A 213 7.42 0.49 5.54
N THR A 214 8.60 0.39 6.11
CA THR A 214 9.03 1.11 7.31
C THR A 214 10.49 1.51 7.18
N THR A 215 11.16 1.82 8.28
CA THR A 215 12.59 2.10 8.29
C THR A 215 13.35 1.10 9.15
N ASP A 216 14.62 0.81 8.79
CA ASP A 216 15.52 0.00 9.61
C ASP A 216 15.62 0.53 11.05
N ARG A 217 15.52 1.87 11.20
CA ARG A 217 15.52 2.53 12.51
C ARG A 217 14.31 2.11 13.34
N PHE A 218 13.09 2.19 12.77
CA PHE A 218 11.87 1.84 13.49
C PHE A 218 11.82 0.34 13.84
N ILE A 219 12.32 -0.52 12.95
CA ILE A 219 12.46 -1.96 13.25
C ILE A 219 13.35 -2.20 14.45
N ARG A 220 14.48 -1.48 14.59
CA ARG A 220 15.39 -1.64 15.72
C ARG A 220 14.83 -1.05 17.02
N GLU A 221 14.21 0.13 16.96
CA GLU A 221 13.70 0.85 18.13
C GLU A 221 12.41 0.25 18.66
N GLU A 222 11.48 -0.18 17.77
CA GLU A 222 10.13 -0.62 18.11
C GLU A 222 9.73 -1.95 17.43
N PRO A 223 10.51 -3.03 17.56
CA PRO A 223 10.25 -4.30 16.85
C PRO A 223 8.90 -4.92 17.22
N GLN A 224 8.40 -4.70 18.44
CA GLN A 224 7.10 -5.20 18.88
C GLN A 224 5.94 -4.45 18.22
N ALA A 225 6.10 -3.15 17.93
CA ALA A 225 5.10 -2.38 17.20
C ALA A 225 4.98 -2.89 15.77
N VAL A 226 6.10 -3.13 15.09
CA VAL A 226 6.13 -3.72 13.73
C VAL A 226 5.49 -5.11 13.72
N PHE A 227 5.84 -5.98 14.69
CA PHE A 227 5.30 -7.32 14.81
C PHE A 227 3.79 -7.31 15.07
N GLY A 228 3.32 -6.50 16.03
CA GLY A 228 1.90 -6.36 16.36
C GLY A 228 1.08 -5.83 15.18
N PHE A 229 1.62 -4.84 14.44
CA PHE A 229 1.01 -4.33 13.22
C PHE A 229 0.86 -5.42 12.16
N LEU A 230 1.94 -6.14 11.84
CA LEU A 230 1.92 -7.19 10.81
C LEU A 230 1.06 -8.38 11.22
N ARG A 231 1.04 -8.74 12.51
CA ARG A 231 0.13 -9.76 13.03
C ARG A 231 -1.33 -9.38 12.84
N ALA A 232 -1.71 -8.14 13.18
CA ALA A 232 -3.04 -7.62 12.92
C ALA A 232 -3.38 -7.61 11.43
N PHE A 233 -2.40 -7.24 10.59
CA PHE A 233 -2.61 -7.14 9.16
C PHE A 233 -2.87 -8.51 8.51
N VAL A 234 -2.16 -9.58 8.91
CA VAL A 234 -2.47 -10.93 8.40
C VAL A 234 -3.82 -11.45 8.89
N GLU A 235 -4.32 -11.06 10.09
CA GLU A 235 -5.70 -11.30 10.50
C GLU A 235 -6.69 -10.60 9.55
N GLY A 236 -6.41 -9.34 9.19
CA GLY A 236 -7.21 -8.56 8.24
C GLY A 236 -7.24 -9.20 6.86
N ILE A 237 -6.10 -9.67 6.34
CA ILE A 237 -6.00 -10.41 5.08
C ILE A 237 -6.87 -11.68 5.13
N ALA A 238 -6.77 -12.46 6.21
CA ALA A 238 -7.56 -13.67 6.35
C ALA A 238 -9.06 -13.38 6.36
N PHE A 239 -9.49 -12.36 7.12
CA PHE A 239 -10.88 -11.92 7.12
C PHE A 239 -11.34 -11.46 5.74
N TYR A 240 -10.57 -10.57 5.09
CA TYR A 240 -10.86 -10.06 3.75
C TYR A 240 -11.07 -11.20 2.74
N ARG A 241 -10.25 -12.25 2.79
CA ARG A 241 -10.31 -13.38 1.86
C ARG A 241 -11.46 -14.36 2.14
N THR A 242 -11.96 -14.41 3.38
CA THR A 242 -12.94 -15.42 3.83
C THR A 242 -14.34 -14.87 4.10
N HIS A 243 -14.50 -13.53 4.21
CA HIS A 243 -15.75 -12.86 4.52
C HIS A 243 -16.10 -11.85 3.42
N LYS A 244 -16.49 -12.37 2.23
CA LYS A 244 -16.74 -11.56 1.03
C LYS A 244 -17.79 -10.46 1.28
N THR A 245 -18.96 -10.82 1.82
CA THR A 245 -20.09 -9.90 1.99
C THR A 245 -19.73 -8.73 2.89
N GLU A 246 -19.16 -9.02 4.06
CA GLU A 246 -18.75 -8.01 5.04
C GLU A 246 -17.61 -7.13 4.50
N SER A 247 -16.68 -7.75 3.78
CA SER A 247 -15.58 -7.01 3.15
C SER A 247 -16.08 -6.04 2.09
N ILE A 248 -17.05 -6.42 1.26
CA ILE A 248 -17.65 -5.54 0.26
C ILE A 248 -18.32 -4.33 0.93
N GLN A 249 -19.03 -4.52 2.06
CA GLN A 249 -19.63 -3.39 2.77
C GLN A 249 -18.56 -2.41 3.30
N MET A 250 -17.46 -2.94 3.85
CA MET A 250 -16.34 -2.12 4.31
C MET A 250 -15.62 -1.40 3.15
N ILE A 251 -15.52 -2.05 1.98
CA ILE A 251 -14.97 -1.43 0.76
C ILE A 251 -15.84 -0.26 0.32
N LYS A 252 -17.17 -0.39 0.33
CA LYS A 252 -18.09 0.70 0.00
C LYS A 252 -17.87 1.91 0.91
N GLU A 253 -17.74 1.69 2.22
CA GLU A 253 -17.44 2.75 3.17
C GLU A 253 -16.09 3.41 2.87
N PHE A 254 -15.04 2.61 2.63
CA PHE A 254 -13.68 3.11 2.38
C PHE A 254 -13.59 3.93 1.08
N LEU A 255 -14.14 3.39 -0.01
CA LEU A 255 -14.14 4.06 -1.32
C LEU A 255 -15.20 5.17 -1.41
N ARG A 256 -16.14 5.24 -0.46
CA ARG A 256 -17.31 6.16 -0.47
C ARG A 256 -18.13 6.00 -1.74
N VAL A 257 -18.45 4.76 -2.09
CA VAL A 257 -19.30 4.41 -3.23
C VAL A 257 -20.57 3.73 -2.76
N SER A 258 -21.71 4.01 -3.43
CA SER A 258 -23.00 3.38 -3.15
C SER A 258 -23.22 2.14 -4.03
N ASP A 259 -22.63 2.11 -5.22
CA ASP A 259 -22.78 1.03 -6.19
C ASP A 259 -22.04 -0.24 -5.72
N ASN A 260 -22.77 -1.35 -5.63
CA ASN A 260 -22.23 -2.64 -5.25
C ASN A 260 -21.22 -3.15 -6.31
N ALA A 261 -21.51 -2.96 -7.61
CA ALA A 261 -20.65 -3.47 -8.67
C ALA A 261 -19.22 -2.90 -8.60
N ILE A 262 -19.08 -1.64 -8.18
CA ILE A 262 -17.78 -1.00 -7.99
C ILE A 262 -16.99 -1.65 -6.83
N ALA A 263 -17.67 -1.93 -5.72
CA ALA A 263 -17.03 -2.56 -4.56
C ALA A 263 -16.74 -4.06 -4.81
N GLU A 264 -17.63 -4.75 -5.54
CA GLU A 264 -17.44 -6.15 -5.95
C GLU A 264 -16.26 -6.29 -6.92
N GLU A 265 -16.13 -5.41 -7.91
CA GLU A 265 -14.97 -5.38 -8.82
C GLU A 265 -13.65 -5.25 -8.05
N ALA A 266 -13.59 -4.33 -7.08
CA ALA A 266 -12.41 -4.17 -6.24
C ALA A 266 -12.14 -5.46 -5.43
N TYR A 267 -13.15 -5.98 -4.74
CA TYR A 267 -13.02 -7.20 -3.95
C TYR A 267 -12.58 -8.39 -4.81
N ASP A 268 -13.27 -8.68 -5.91
CA ASP A 268 -13.00 -9.85 -6.76
C ASP A 268 -11.62 -9.79 -7.40
N TYR A 269 -11.16 -8.58 -7.77
CA TYR A 269 -9.81 -8.40 -8.26
C TYR A 269 -8.76 -8.64 -7.17
N TYR A 270 -8.85 -7.90 -6.05
CA TYR A 270 -7.78 -7.90 -5.05
C TYR A 270 -7.79 -9.12 -4.14
N SER A 271 -8.95 -9.71 -3.82
CA SER A 271 -9.00 -10.95 -3.02
C SER A 271 -8.29 -12.12 -3.70
N ARG A 272 -8.29 -12.14 -5.03
CA ARG A 272 -7.63 -13.16 -5.85
C ARG A 272 -6.11 -13.02 -5.84
N ILE A 273 -5.58 -11.79 -5.85
CA ILE A 273 -4.15 -11.54 -5.95
C ILE A 273 -3.47 -11.25 -4.59
N THR A 274 -4.25 -10.97 -3.53
CA THR A 274 -3.69 -10.78 -2.19
C THR A 274 -3.31 -12.13 -1.59
N PRO A 275 -2.02 -12.41 -1.33
CA PRO A 275 -1.58 -13.68 -0.78
C PRO A 275 -2.00 -13.82 0.69
N ALA A 276 -2.28 -15.05 1.12
CA ALA A 276 -2.54 -15.37 2.52
C ALA A 276 -1.33 -15.07 3.42
N LYS A 277 -0.13 -15.27 2.89
CA LYS A 277 1.16 -15.03 3.53
C LYS A 277 1.87 -13.89 2.78
N PRO A 278 1.79 -12.65 3.26
CA PRO A 278 2.25 -11.48 2.52
C PRO A 278 3.77 -11.25 2.65
N TYR A 279 4.58 -12.25 2.27
CA TYR A 279 6.03 -12.11 2.25
C TYR A 279 6.46 -10.92 1.37
N PRO A 280 7.48 -10.15 1.76
CA PRO A 280 8.04 -9.13 0.88
C PRO A 280 8.51 -9.77 -0.44
N SER A 281 8.16 -9.16 -1.56
CA SER A 281 8.42 -9.70 -2.90
C SER A 281 9.84 -9.40 -3.37
N THR A 282 10.76 -10.34 -3.22
CA THR A 282 12.14 -10.24 -3.75
C THR A 282 12.14 -10.11 -5.27
N ASP A 283 11.33 -10.93 -5.96
CA ASP A 283 11.24 -10.89 -7.42
C ASP A 283 10.63 -9.58 -7.92
N GLY A 284 9.65 -9.05 -7.19
CA GLY A 284 9.08 -7.74 -7.49
C GLY A 284 10.10 -6.61 -7.36
N VAL A 285 10.92 -6.63 -6.30
CA VAL A 285 12.02 -5.66 -6.15
C VAL A 285 13.04 -5.83 -7.27
N ARG A 286 13.43 -7.06 -7.61
CA ARG A 286 14.36 -7.35 -8.70
C ARG A 286 13.87 -6.77 -10.02
N GLY A 287 12.61 -6.99 -10.38
CA GLY A 287 12.02 -6.43 -11.60
C GLY A 287 12.07 -4.90 -11.64
N VAL A 288 11.82 -4.23 -10.50
CA VAL A 288 11.96 -2.75 -10.43
C VAL A 288 13.41 -2.31 -10.59
N LEU A 289 14.36 -3.01 -9.98
CA LEU A 289 15.79 -2.69 -10.10
C LEU A 289 16.28 -2.86 -11.54
N GLU A 290 15.84 -3.90 -12.24
CA GLU A 290 16.16 -4.14 -13.66
C GLU A 290 15.67 -3.01 -14.55
N GLU A 291 14.46 -2.53 -14.35
CA GLU A 291 13.91 -1.39 -15.10
C GLU A 291 14.64 -0.07 -14.77
N ILE A 292 14.99 0.17 -13.49
CA ILE A 292 15.80 1.34 -13.12
C ILE A 292 17.18 1.28 -13.78
N ALA A 293 17.77 0.09 -13.90
CA ALA A 293 19.11 -0.13 -14.46
C ALA A 293 19.23 0.28 -15.93
N VAL A 294 18.13 0.39 -16.67
CA VAL A 294 18.10 0.92 -18.03
C VAL A 294 18.62 2.35 -18.07
N SER A 295 18.22 3.19 -17.11
CA SER A 295 18.62 4.59 -17.00
C SER A 295 19.74 4.86 -15.99
N GLU A 296 19.89 3.99 -15.00
CA GLU A 296 20.90 4.09 -13.92
C GLU A 296 21.67 2.76 -13.77
N PRO A 297 22.65 2.47 -14.64
CA PRO A 297 23.34 1.18 -14.65
C PRO A 297 24.01 0.78 -13.33
N ALA A 298 24.39 1.76 -12.49
CA ALA A 298 25.00 1.51 -11.17
C ALA A 298 24.12 0.66 -10.25
N ILE A 299 22.79 0.71 -10.40
CA ILE A 299 21.85 -0.03 -9.54
C ILE A 299 21.91 -1.55 -9.79
N LYS A 300 22.53 -2.02 -10.88
CA LYS A 300 22.75 -3.45 -11.14
C LYS A 300 23.57 -4.16 -10.07
N THR A 301 24.34 -3.41 -9.27
CA THR A 301 25.12 -3.95 -8.16
C THR A 301 24.25 -4.25 -6.92
N ALA A 302 23.04 -3.72 -6.88
CA ALA A 302 22.12 -3.91 -5.76
C ALA A 302 21.52 -5.32 -5.76
N LYS A 303 21.45 -5.93 -4.56
CA LYS A 303 20.74 -7.19 -4.35
C LYS A 303 19.34 -6.91 -3.81
N ALA A 304 18.32 -7.55 -4.37
CA ALA A 304 16.93 -7.31 -4.00
C ALA A 304 16.64 -7.53 -2.50
N GLU A 305 17.38 -8.44 -1.87
CA GLU A 305 17.31 -8.76 -0.44
C GLU A 305 17.66 -7.56 0.46
N GLN A 306 18.43 -6.60 -0.04
CA GLN A 306 18.78 -5.38 0.72
C GLN A 306 17.61 -4.41 0.90
N PHE A 307 16.52 -4.59 0.15
CA PHE A 307 15.35 -3.72 0.11
C PHE A 307 14.17 -4.26 0.91
N ILE A 308 14.30 -5.45 1.47
CA ILE A 308 13.22 -6.17 2.15
C ILE A 308 13.66 -6.71 3.50
N ASP A 309 12.69 -6.87 4.43
CA ASP A 309 12.86 -7.63 5.68
C ASP A 309 11.64 -8.54 5.86
N GLY A 310 11.81 -9.82 5.57
CA GLY A 310 10.78 -10.86 5.73
C GLY A 310 10.70 -11.47 7.13
N THR A 311 11.54 -11.05 8.07
CA THR A 311 11.72 -11.70 9.39
C THR A 311 10.39 -11.81 10.15
N PHE A 312 9.57 -10.77 10.15
CA PHE A 312 8.31 -10.73 10.91
C PHE A 312 7.25 -11.67 10.31
N ILE A 313 7.09 -11.67 8.99
CA ILE A 313 6.16 -12.59 8.31
C ILE A 313 6.62 -14.03 8.47
N THR A 314 7.92 -14.29 8.38
CA THR A 314 8.51 -15.61 8.63
C THR A 314 8.18 -16.12 10.05
N LYS A 315 8.33 -15.28 11.08
CA LYS A 315 7.97 -15.64 12.46
C LYS A 315 6.48 -15.97 12.61
N LEU A 316 5.60 -15.18 12.00
CA LEU A 316 4.15 -15.43 12.02
C LEU A 316 3.78 -16.73 11.29
N ASP A 317 4.42 -17.02 10.17
CA ASP A 317 4.18 -18.23 9.39
C ASP A 317 4.70 -19.47 10.11
N GLN A 318 5.96 -19.48 10.55
CA GLN A 318 6.59 -20.60 11.26
C GLN A 318 5.90 -20.94 12.58
N SER A 319 5.27 -19.96 13.25
CA SER A 319 4.45 -20.21 14.44
C SER A 319 3.13 -20.92 14.16
N GLY A 320 2.77 -21.11 12.89
CA GLY A 320 1.46 -21.65 12.48
C GLY A 320 0.30 -20.65 12.62
N PHE A 321 0.60 -19.39 13.04
CA PHE A 321 -0.42 -18.38 13.27
C PHE A 321 -1.23 -18.08 12.00
N ILE A 322 -0.55 -17.86 10.85
CA ILE A 322 -1.22 -17.52 9.59
C ILE A 322 -2.13 -18.68 9.15
N ASP A 323 -1.61 -19.89 9.12
CA ASP A 323 -2.40 -21.09 8.71
C ASP A 323 -3.58 -21.36 9.66
N GLY A 324 -3.43 -21.01 10.95
CA GLY A 324 -4.49 -21.09 11.94
C GLY A 324 -5.70 -20.20 11.63
N LEU A 325 -5.50 -19.05 10.98
CA LEU A 325 -6.57 -18.12 10.62
C LEU A 325 -7.51 -18.67 9.53
N TYR A 326 -7.07 -19.63 8.75
CA TYR A 326 -7.85 -20.26 7.65
C TYR A 326 -8.47 -21.61 8.02
N LYS A 327 -8.17 -22.15 9.20
CA LYS A 327 -8.84 -23.36 9.69
C LYS A 327 -10.27 -23.01 10.07
N LYS A 328 -11.25 -23.68 9.46
CA LYS A 328 -12.66 -23.54 9.85
C LYS A 328 -12.78 -23.91 11.34
N LYS A 329 -13.34 -22.97 12.11
CA LYS A 329 -13.82 -23.26 13.46
C LYS A 329 -15.10 -24.06 13.38
#